data_2b133c63a2eca6c1437be9fe4b77b850
#
_entry.id   2b133c63a2eca6c1437be9fe4b77b850
#
_cell.length_a   1.000
_cell.length_b   1.000
_cell.length_c   1.000
_cell.angle_alpha   90.00
_cell.angle_beta   90.00
_cell.angle_gamma   90.00
#
_symmetry.space_group_name_H-M   'P 1'
#
loop_
_entity.id
_entity.type
_entity.pdbx_description
1 polymer ?
#
loop_
_entity_poly.entity_id
_entity_poly.type
_entity_poly.pdbx_seq_one_letter_code
_entity_poly.pdbx_strand_id
1 'polypeptide(L)'
;MHLFYYICKQLSQGDSAMKIDERELTLLCDFYELTMARGYFHSKIKDKIAYFDVFFRKVPDKGGYAIACGLEQIIEYIKSIKFENDDIEYLRSKKIFDEEFLEYLKSFKFTGDIWSVPEGTVIFPNEPIMTVRAPAIEAQFIETFVLLILNHQCLIATKSSRIVRAADGRIVSEFGARRAHGADASVYGSRAAYIGGCHSTSCALADKMFGAKAGGTMAHSWVQMFDSEYESFEAYCTLYPDNPTLLIDTFDVINSGLPNAIKAFKNCLTDEQREKCAIRIDSGDITYLTKKIRKTLDNAGLTKCKIVVSNSLDEYIIRDILLQGAQVDMFGVGERLITAKSEPVFGGVYKLCAVEDENGIKPKIKISENTAKITNPDYKKLYRFYSRDTGKAEADLLTVHDEVIDTSKPYELFDPDYTWKRKTMDNYELREMLVPIFKNGVCVYESPTTEEIRAYCKKELDSMWDEVLRFENPHNYYVDLSQKLWDEKHKLLRTGRK
;
A
#
# COMPACT_ATOMS: atom_id res chain seq x y z
N MET A 1 -16.88 -28.83 29.60
CA MET A 1 -17.09 -29.70 28.42
C MET A 1 -17.70 -28.95 27.22
N HIS A 2 -18.52 -27.91 27.40
CA HIS A 2 -19.06 -27.13 26.27
C HIS A 2 -18.03 -26.22 25.57
N LEU A 3 -17.04 -25.71 26.27
CA LEU A 3 -16.01 -24.84 25.71
C LEU A 3 -15.03 -25.61 24.78
N PHE A 4 -14.74 -26.88 25.10
CA PHE A 4 -13.89 -27.76 24.31
C PHE A 4 -14.57 -28.19 22.99
N TYR A 5 -15.90 -28.32 23.00
CA TYR A 5 -16.68 -28.70 21.81
C TYR A 5 -16.76 -27.54 20.79
N TYR A 6 -16.75 -26.29 21.24
CA TYR A 6 -16.74 -25.11 20.39
C TYR A 6 -15.40 -24.92 19.68
N ILE A 7 -14.30 -25.20 20.39
CA ILE A 7 -12.93 -25.09 19.83
C ILE A 7 -12.67 -26.19 18.78
N CYS A 8 -13.17 -27.42 19.00
CA CYS A 8 -12.98 -28.51 18.02
C CYS A 8 -13.85 -28.36 16.76
N LYS A 9 -14.92 -27.60 16.77
CA LYS A 9 -15.79 -27.40 15.60
C LYS A 9 -15.24 -26.34 14.64
N GLN A 10 -14.34 -25.47 15.10
CA GLN A 10 -13.66 -24.47 14.25
C GLN A 10 -12.40 -25.02 13.53
N LEU A 11 -11.89 -26.19 13.95
CA LEU A 11 -10.68 -26.78 13.35
C LEU A 11 -10.96 -27.71 12.16
N SER A 12 -12.20 -27.81 11.69
CA SER A 12 -12.58 -28.73 10.61
C SER A 12 -13.16 -28.08 9.34
N GLN A 13 -13.02 -26.76 9.19
CA GLN A 13 -13.31 -26.10 7.91
C GLN A 13 -12.04 -25.45 7.39
N GLY A 14 -11.64 -25.90 6.17
CA GLY A 14 -10.38 -25.52 5.54
C GLY A 14 -10.20 -24.03 5.31
N ASP A 15 -8.97 -23.63 5.34
CA ASP A 15 -8.33 -22.38 4.89
C ASP A 15 -9.24 -21.18 4.64
N SER A 16 -9.82 -20.61 5.70
CA SER A 16 -10.25 -19.22 5.67
C SER A 16 -9.11 -18.39 6.28
N ALA A 17 -8.57 -17.44 5.51
CA ALA A 17 -7.64 -16.45 6.02
C ALA A 17 -8.16 -15.88 7.35
N MET A 18 -7.32 -15.92 8.40
CA MET A 18 -7.74 -15.52 9.75
C MET A 18 -8.02 -14.02 9.73
N LYS A 19 -9.28 -13.63 9.94
CA LYS A 19 -9.66 -12.22 10.07
C LYS A 19 -8.92 -11.60 11.27
N ILE A 20 -8.48 -10.36 11.15
CA ILE A 20 -7.85 -9.60 12.25
C ILE A 20 -8.82 -9.49 13.42
N ASP A 21 -10.11 -9.49 13.11
CA ASP A 21 -11.17 -9.21 14.07
C ASP A 21 -12.49 -9.80 13.54
N GLU A 22 -13.30 -10.30 14.44
CA GLU A 22 -14.68 -10.70 14.14
C GLU A 22 -15.64 -9.50 14.14
N ARG A 23 -15.11 -8.25 14.18
CA ARG A 23 -15.93 -7.03 14.14
C ARG A 23 -16.72 -6.96 12.86
N GLU A 24 -18.01 -6.73 12.99
CA GLU A 24 -18.83 -6.31 11.86
C GLU A 24 -18.44 -4.88 11.44
N LEU A 25 -17.98 -4.71 10.22
CA LEU A 25 -17.47 -3.42 9.71
C LEU A 25 -18.51 -2.69 8.84
N THR A 26 -19.73 -3.18 8.74
CA THR A 26 -20.78 -2.59 7.91
C THR A 26 -21.06 -1.14 8.29
N LEU A 27 -21.07 -0.79 9.58
CA LEU A 27 -21.25 0.60 10.04
C LEU A 27 -19.96 1.42 10.07
N LEU A 28 -18.82 0.92 9.57
CA LEU A 28 -17.61 1.71 9.35
C LEU A 28 -17.77 2.56 8.08
N CYS A 29 -18.69 3.49 8.14
CA CYS A 29 -19.04 4.41 7.07
C CYS A 29 -19.22 5.83 7.62
N ASP A 30 -19.00 6.83 6.79
CA ASP A 30 -19.35 8.20 7.15
C ASP A 30 -20.87 8.34 7.24
N PHE A 31 -21.38 8.97 8.29
CA PHE A 31 -22.82 9.01 8.57
C PHE A 31 -23.64 9.63 7.42
N TYR A 32 -23.04 10.52 6.62
CA TYR A 32 -23.71 11.09 5.45
C TYR A 32 -24.06 10.04 4.38
N GLU A 33 -23.33 8.93 4.31
CA GLU A 33 -23.61 7.85 3.38
C GLU A 33 -24.98 7.23 3.69
N LEU A 34 -25.29 7.02 4.97
CA LEU A 34 -26.60 6.53 5.42
C LEU A 34 -27.72 7.56 5.19
N THR A 35 -27.47 8.84 5.47
CA THR A 35 -28.50 9.90 5.24
C THR A 35 -28.76 10.11 3.77
N MET A 36 -27.73 10.05 2.90
CA MET A 36 -27.88 10.09 1.46
C MET A 36 -28.59 8.84 0.94
N ALA A 37 -28.23 7.64 1.46
CA ALA A 37 -28.88 6.38 1.08
C ALA A 37 -30.40 6.44 1.33
N ARG A 38 -30.85 6.96 2.49
CA ARG A 38 -32.26 7.21 2.76
C ARG A 38 -32.88 8.19 1.76
N GLY A 39 -32.17 9.26 1.44
CA GLY A 39 -32.60 10.24 0.45
C GLY A 39 -32.77 9.64 -0.95
N TYR A 40 -31.84 8.80 -1.37
CA TYR A 40 -31.93 8.06 -2.64
C TYR A 40 -33.07 7.04 -2.62
N PHE A 41 -33.24 6.32 -1.51
CA PHE A 41 -34.30 5.31 -1.35
C PHE A 41 -35.70 5.90 -1.58
N HIS A 42 -35.99 7.08 -1.04
CA HIS A 42 -37.27 7.77 -1.22
C HIS A 42 -37.35 8.68 -2.46
N SER A 43 -36.41 8.56 -3.37
CA SER A 43 -36.37 9.37 -4.59
C SER A 43 -36.35 8.49 -5.85
N LYS A 44 -36.51 9.14 -7.02
CA LYS A 44 -36.36 8.46 -8.34
C LYS A 44 -34.90 8.04 -8.64
N ILE A 45 -33.98 8.22 -7.68
CA ILE A 45 -32.56 7.89 -7.84
C ILE A 45 -32.25 6.49 -7.34
N LYS A 46 -33.15 5.88 -6.57
CA LYS A 46 -32.98 4.55 -5.95
C LYS A 46 -32.35 3.51 -6.89
N ASP A 47 -32.90 3.40 -8.10
CA ASP A 47 -32.53 2.38 -9.08
C ASP A 47 -31.52 2.88 -10.15
N LYS A 48 -31.03 4.13 -10.02
CA LYS A 48 -30.03 4.63 -10.96
C LYS A 48 -28.69 3.96 -10.72
N ILE A 49 -28.07 3.55 -11.80
CA ILE A 49 -26.68 3.08 -11.75
C ILE A 49 -25.75 4.28 -11.73
N ALA A 50 -24.82 4.29 -10.79
CA ALA A 50 -23.81 5.32 -10.62
C ALA A 50 -22.41 4.74 -10.87
N TYR A 51 -21.53 5.54 -11.48
CA TYR A 51 -20.13 5.23 -11.68
C TYR A 51 -19.28 6.15 -10.83
N PHE A 52 -18.42 5.58 -10.02
CA PHE A 52 -17.45 6.31 -9.20
C PHE A 52 -16.05 5.87 -9.52
N ASP A 53 -15.13 6.83 -9.61
CA ASP A 53 -13.71 6.56 -9.67
C ASP A 53 -13.04 6.83 -8.33
N VAL A 54 -12.12 5.96 -7.96
CA VAL A 54 -11.16 6.17 -6.89
C VAL A 54 -9.84 6.59 -7.52
N PHE A 55 -9.31 7.73 -7.12
CA PHE A 55 -8.03 8.25 -7.60
C PHE A 55 -7.38 9.19 -6.57
N PHE A 56 -6.15 9.58 -6.81
CA PHE A 56 -5.45 10.59 -5.99
C PHE A 56 -4.90 11.72 -6.87
N ARG A 57 -4.52 12.86 -6.26
CA ARG A 57 -4.16 14.08 -7.02
C ARG A 57 -2.70 14.42 -7.03
N LYS A 58 -1.95 13.96 -6.04
CA LYS A 58 -0.51 14.19 -5.94
C LYS A 58 0.16 13.02 -5.23
N VAL A 59 1.36 12.70 -5.62
CA VAL A 59 2.17 11.69 -4.94
C VAL A 59 2.69 12.27 -3.62
N PRO A 60 2.62 11.52 -2.50
CA PRO A 60 3.25 11.91 -1.24
C PRO A 60 4.76 12.16 -1.40
N ASP A 61 5.30 13.00 -0.52
CA ASP A 61 6.73 13.36 -0.51
C ASP A 61 7.24 13.94 -1.84
N LYS A 62 6.35 14.55 -2.63
CA LYS A 62 6.64 15.05 -3.98
C LYS A 62 7.29 13.97 -4.87
N GLY A 63 6.95 12.71 -4.65
CA GLY A 63 7.44 11.59 -5.43
C GLY A 63 6.88 11.58 -6.86
N GLY A 64 7.46 10.77 -7.73
CA GLY A 64 7.01 10.63 -9.13
C GLY A 64 5.95 9.55 -9.34
N TYR A 65 5.72 8.68 -8.36
CA TYR A 65 4.82 7.54 -8.46
C TYR A 65 4.26 7.13 -7.10
N ALA A 66 3.19 6.33 -7.12
CA ALA A 66 2.69 5.61 -5.94
C ALA A 66 2.49 4.12 -6.27
N ILE A 67 2.20 3.30 -5.25
CA ILE A 67 1.93 1.86 -5.39
C ILE A 67 0.51 1.58 -4.92
N ALA A 68 -0.28 0.92 -5.76
CA ALA A 68 -1.61 0.45 -5.41
C ALA A 68 -1.52 -0.71 -4.41
N CYS A 69 -2.25 -0.60 -3.30
CA CYS A 69 -2.25 -1.62 -2.24
C CYS A 69 -3.56 -1.55 -1.44
N GLY A 70 -4.08 -2.70 -0.98
CA GLY A 70 -5.28 -2.79 -0.14
C GLY A 70 -6.51 -3.39 -0.83
N LEU A 71 -6.41 -3.85 -2.07
CA LEU A 71 -7.54 -4.43 -2.82
C LEU A 71 -8.11 -5.68 -2.13
N GLU A 72 -7.26 -6.55 -1.59
CA GLU A 72 -7.69 -7.77 -0.89
C GLU A 72 -8.66 -7.46 0.26
N GLN A 73 -8.34 -6.46 1.10
CA GLN A 73 -9.19 -6.06 2.23
C GLN A 73 -10.50 -5.43 1.78
N ILE A 74 -10.50 -4.71 0.65
CA ILE A 74 -11.72 -4.17 0.05
C ILE A 74 -12.62 -5.30 -0.46
N ILE A 75 -12.04 -6.31 -1.12
CA ILE A 75 -12.78 -7.49 -1.58
C ILE A 75 -13.45 -8.20 -0.40
N GLU A 76 -12.72 -8.44 0.68
CA GLU A 76 -13.24 -9.09 1.88
C GLU A 76 -14.38 -8.27 2.53
N TYR A 77 -14.20 -6.96 2.64
CA TYR A 77 -15.25 -6.07 3.15
C TYR A 77 -16.52 -6.15 2.29
N ILE A 78 -16.43 -6.01 0.97
CA ILE A 78 -17.60 -6.02 0.08
C ILE A 78 -18.34 -7.37 0.14
N LYS A 79 -17.61 -8.48 0.28
CA LYS A 79 -18.21 -9.81 0.49
C LYS A 79 -18.93 -9.93 1.83
N SER A 80 -18.50 -9.20 2.85
CA SER A 80 -18.99 -9.30 4.22
C SER A 80 -20.07 -8.27 4.59
N ILE A 81 -20.31 -7.26 3.76
CA ILE A 81 -21.30 -6.20 4.06
C ILE A 81 -22.67 -6.83 4.36
N LYS A 82 -23.19 -6.59 5.56
CA LYS A 82 -24.48 -7.05 6.01
C LYS A 82 -24.92 -6.24 7.23
N PHE A 83 -26.11 -5.69 7.19
CA PHE A 83 -26.71 -5.06 8.37
C PHE A 83 -27.33 -6.11 9.28
N GLU A 84 -26.75 -6.31 10.44
CA GLU A 84 -27.30 -7.20 11.47
C GLU A 84 -28.43 -6.51 12.27
N ASN A 85 -29.17 -7.29 13.07
CA ASN A 85 -30.31 -6.74 13.81
C ASN A 85 -29.94 -5.63 14.79
N ASP A 86 -28.78 -5.70 15.43
CA ASP A 86 -28.27 -4.67 16.33
C ASP A 86 -27.88 -3.38 15.59
N ASP A 87 -27.35 -3.46 14.38
CA ASP A 87 -27.13 -2.31 13.51
C ASP A 87 -28.44 -1.60 13.22
N ILE A 88 -29.47 -2.35 12.86
CA ILE A 88 -30.80 -1.81 12.57
C ILE A 88 -31.41 -1.16 13.81
N GLU A 89 -31.32 -1.78 15.00
CA GLU A 89 -31.78 -1.19 16.26
C GLU A 89 -30.99 0.09 16.61
N TYR A 90 -29.68 0.09 16.39
CA TYR A 90 -28.86 1.29 16.54
C TYR A 90 -29.34 2.41 15.61
N LEU A 91 -29.53 2.15 14.32
CA LEU A 91 -30.01 3.14 13.36
C LEU A 91 -31.42 3.63 13.71
N ARG A 92 -32.34 2.73 14.15
CA ARG A 92 -33.68 3.07 14.64
C ARG A 92 -33.62 4.03 15.83
N SER A 93 -32.68 3.84 16.75
CA SER A 93 -32.48 4.70 17.92
C SER A 93 -32.14 6.15 17.56
N LYS A 94 -31.61 6.41 16.36
CA LYS A 94 -31.28 7.76 15.87
C LYS A 94 -32.53 8.58 15.53
N LYS A 95 -33.71 7.94 15.33
CA LYS A 95 -35.00 8.58 15.04
C LYS A 95 -35.02 9.46 13.76
N ILE A 96 -34.10 9.23 12.86
CA ILE A 96 -34.01 9.92 11.57
C ILE A 96 -34.23 8.99 10.37
N PHE A 97 -34.27 7.68 10.60
CA PHE A 97 -34.54 6.67 9.60
C PHE A 97 -35.93 6.07 9.82
N ASP A 98 -36.72 5.94 8.78
CA ASP A 98 -38.05 5.31 8.81
C ASP A 98 -37.93 3.79 8.65
N GLU A 99 -38.98 3.08 9.07
CA GLU A 99 -38.98 1.59 9.07
C GLU A 99 -38.86 1.00 7.68
N GLU A 100 -39.36 1.65 6.64
CA GLU A 100 -39.27 1.16 5.27
C GLU A 100 -37.82 1.12 4.79
N PHE A 101 -37.05 2.18 5.07
CA PHE A 101 -35.63 2.23 4.79
C PHE A 101 -34.84 1.24 5.65
N LEU A 102 -35.16 1.12 6.96
CA LEU A 102 -34.49 0.15 7.85
C LEU A 102 -34.73 -1.29 7.39
N GLU A 103 -35.94 -1.62 6.92
CA GLU A 103 -36.22 -2.94 6.36
C GLU A 103 -35.46 -3.20 5.05
N TYR A 104 -35.30 -2.18 4.20
CA TYR A 104 -34.44 -2.28 3.02
C TYR A 104 -32.98 -2.61 3.40
N LEU A 105 -32.43 -1.97 4.41
CA LEU A 105 -31.05 -2.23 4.87
C LEU A 105 -30.83 -3.67 5.32
N LYS A 106 -31.81 -4.36 5.90
CA LYS A 106 -31.68 -5.79 6.27
C LYS A 106 -31.41 -6.70 5.07
N SER A 107 -31.87 -6.30 3.89
CA SER A 107 -31.65 -7.04 2.65
C SER A 107 -30.48 -6.49 1.82
N PHE A 108 -29.75 -5.50 2.34
CA PHE A 108 -28.67 -4.83 1.65
C PHE A 108 -27.55 -5.81 1.29
N LYS A 109 -27.10 -5.74 0.06
CA LYS A 109 -25.91 -6.42 -0.46
C LYS A 109 -25.36 -5.64 -1.63
N PHE A 110 -24.08 -5.75 -1.87
CA PHE A 110 -23.49 -5.18 -3.08
C PHE A 110 -23.83 -6.06 -4.29
N THR A 111 -24.40 -5.46 -5.33
CA THR A 111 -24.82 -6.15 -6.58
C THR A 111 -24.14 -5.59 -7.82
N GLY A 112 -23.24 -4.62 -7.65
CA GLY A 112 -22.59 -3.89 -8.74
C GLY A 112 -21.37 -4.59 -9.33
N ASP A 113 -20.69 -3.85 -10.18
CA ASP A 113 -19.43 -4.20 -10.83
C ASP A 113 -18.30 -3.34 -10.28
N ILE A 114 -17.12 -3.92 -10.16
CA ILE A 114 -15.90 -3.20 -9.77
C ILE A 114 -14.76 -3.62 -10.68
N TRP A 115 -14.02 -2.64 -11.16
CA TRP A 115 -12.73 -2.80 -11.82
C TRP A 115 -11.66 -2.09 -10.99
N SER A 116 -10.48 -2.66 -10.89
CA SER A 116 -9.36 -2.08 -10.17
C SER A 116 -8.04 -2.43 -10.85
N VAL A 117 -7.01 -1.61 -10.63
CA VAL A 117 -5.66 -2.06 -10.91
C VAL A 117 -5.27 -3.15 -9.90
N PRO A 118 -4.50 -4.17 -10.28
CA PRO A 118 -3.97 -5.17 -9.35
C PRO A 118 -3.09 -4.52 -8.26
N GLU A 119 -3.05 -5.12 -7.08
CA GLU A 119 -2.11 -4.68 -6.04
C GLU A 119 -0.65 -4.79 -6.52
N GLY A 120 0.19 -3.86 -6.09
CA GLY A 120 1.58 -3.76 -6.55
C GLY A 120 1.77 -2.95 -7.83
N THR A 121 0.69 -2.57 -8.52
CA THR A 121 0.76 -1.69 -9.69
C THR A 121 1.33 -0.33 -9.32
N VAL A 122 2.27 0.17 -10.12
CA VAL A 122 2.69 1.58 -10.06
C VAL A 122 1.58 2.45 -10.64
N ILE A 123 1.15 3.46 -9.88
CA ILE A 123 0.02 4.34 -10.20
C ILE A 123 0.42 5.81 -10.15
N PHE A 124 -0.33 6.65 -10.89
CA PHE A 124 -0.05 8.07 -11.04
C PHE A 124 -1.27 8.93 -10.69
N PRO A 125 -1.10 10.24 -10.41
CA PRO A 125 -2.21 11.14 -10.12
C PRO A 125 -3.23 11.23 -11.24
N ASN A 126 -4.53 11.37 -10.86
CA ASN A 126 -5.68 11.61 -11.74
C ASN A 126 -6.10 10.43 -12.64
N GLU A 127 -5.50 9.27 -12.49
CA GLU A 127 -5.96 8.02 -13.10
C GLU A 127 -6.83 7.20 -12.12
N PRO A 128 -7.84 6.47 -12.59
CA PRO A 128 -8.64 5.62 -11.70
C PRO A 128 -7.82 4.42 -11.22
N ILE A 129 -7.69 4.29 -9.90
CA ILE A 129 -7.16 3.09 -9.23
C ILE A 129 -8.25 2.01 -9.25
N MET A 130 -9.50 2.45 -9.08
CA MET A 130 -10.69 1.60 -9.04
C MET A 130 -11.86 2.37 -9.64
N THR A 131 -12.73 1.64 -10.39
CA THR A 131 -14.01 2.15 -10.85
C THR A 131 -15.11 1.25 -10.31
N VAL A 132 -16.12 1.85 -9.68
CA VAL A 132 -17.31 1.17 -9.15
C VAL A 132 -18.52 1.53 -9.97
N ARG A 133 -19.29 0.53 -10.45
CA ARG A 133 -20.57 0.68 -11.12
C ARG A 133 -21.62 -0.09 -10.33
N ALA A 134 -22.56 0.60 -9.70
CA ALA A 134 -23.59 -0.06 -8.90
C ALA A 134 -24.84 0.84 -8.77
N PRO A 135 -25.98 0.30 -8.28
CA PRO A 135 -27.08 1.14 -7.82
C PRO A 135 -26.57 2.24 -6.88
N ALA A 136 -27.14 3.44 -6.98
CA ALA A 136 -26.59 4.65 -6.33
C ALA A 136 -26.35 4.49 -4.82
N ILE A 137 -27.23 3.76 -4.11
CA ILE A 137 -27.10 3.49 -2.68
C ILE A 137 -25.87 2.62 -2.41
N GLU A 138 -25.74 1.54 -3.16
CA GLU A 138 -24.63 0.58 -3.00
C GLU A 138 -23.26 1.22 -3.35
N ALA A 139 -23.23 1.93 -4.49
CA ALA A 139 -22.02 2.62 -4.93
C ALA A 139 -21.55 3.68 -3.93
N GLN A 140 -22.48 4.41 -3.29
CA GLN A 140 -22.14 5.45 -2.31
C GLN A 140 -21.70 4.85 -0.97
N PHE A 141 -22.31 3.77 -0.54
CA PHE A 141 -22.15 3.20 0.80
C PHE A 141 -20.74 2.63 1.07
N ILE A 142 -20.01 2.24 0.04
CA ILE A 142 -18.66 1.66 0.20
C ILE A 142 -17.53 2.71 0.18
N GLU A 143 -17.84 4.01 0.00
CA GLU A 143 -16.85 5.08 -0.17
C GLU A 143 -15.85 5.12 0.97
N THR A 144 -16.32 5.22 2.21
CA THR A 144 -15.46 5.41 3.39
C THR A 144 -14.49 4.25 3.57
N PHE A 145 -14.97 3.01 3.49
CA PHE A 145 -14.09 1.84 3.69
C PHE A 145 -13.06 1.71 2.57
N VAL A 146 -13.46 1.88 1.31
CA VAL A 146 -12.56 1.83 0.15
C VAL A 146 -11.45 2.87 0.31
N LEU A 147 -11.81 4.11 0.66
CA LEU A 147 -10.83 5.18 0.85
C LEU A 147 -9.92 4.96 2.05
N LEU A 148 -10.46 4.48 3.18
CA LEU A 148 -9.68 4.17 4.38
C LEU A 148 -8.56 3.19 4.08
N ILE A 149 -8.87 2.11 3.40
CA ILE A 149 -7.92 1.04 3.07
C ILE A 149 -6.90 1.51 2.03
N LEU A 150 -7.34 2.09 0.91
CA LEU A 150 -6.43 2.52 -0.15
C LEU A 150 -5.52 3.65 0.33
N ASN A 151 -6.05 4.65 1.06
CA ASN A 151 -5.24 5.75 1.57
C ASN A 151 -4.09 5.25 2.45
N HIS A 152 -4.37 4.33 3.36
CA HIS A 152 -3.35 3.81 4.27
C HIS A 152 -2.35 2.90 3.56
N GLN A 153 -2.82 1.86 2.87
CA GLN A 153 -1.92 0.85 2.33
C GLN A 153 -1.13 1.35 1.11
N CYS A 154 -1.72 2.16 0.22
CA CYS A 154 -0.96 2.79 -0.86
C CYS A 154 0.13 3.73 -0.33
N LEU A 155 -0.17 4.50 0.73
CA LEU A 155 0.80 5.39 1.36
C LEU A 155 2.00 4.61 1.90
N ILE A 156 1.76 3.54 2.67
CA ILE A 156 2.84 2.76 3.31
C ILE A 156 3.63 1.96 2.28
N ALA A 157 2.97 1.34 1.28
CA ALA A 157 3.67 0.64 0.21
C ALA A 157 4.57 1.60 -0.60
N THR A 158 4.08 2.81 -0.91
CA THR A 158 4.84 3.85 -1.60
C THR A 158 6.05 4.30 -0.76
N LYS A 159 5.85 4.60 0.52
CA LYS A 159 6.93 4.98 1.44
C LYS A 159 7.98 3.88 1.57
N SER A 160 7.53 2.63 1.70
CA SER A 160 8.42 1.46 1.75
C SER A 160 9.29 1.35 0.50
N SER A 161 8.70 1.45 -0.71
CA SER A 161 9.47 1.32 -1.95
C SER A 161 10.55 2.41 -2.09
N ARG A 162 10.27 3.64 -1.65
CA ARG A 162 11.26 4.72 -1.62
C ARG A 162 12.41 4.40 -0.68
N ILE A 163 12.12 3.91 0.53
CA ILE A 163 13.13 3.53 1.53
C ILE A 163 13.99 2.36 1.02
N VAL A 164 13.36 1.33 0.44
CA VAL A 164 14.06 0.17 -0.13
C VAL A 164 15.00 0.59 -1.27
N ARG A 165 14.56 1.49 -2.15
CA ARG A 165 15.39 2.03 -3.23
C ARG A 165 16.57 2.84 -2.68
N ALA A 166 16.37 3.63 -1.62
CA ALA A 166 17.44 4.38 -0.99
C ALA A 166 18.52 3.47 -0.36
N ALA A 167 18.15 2.25 0.02
CA ALA A 167 19.08 1.28 0.59
C ALA A 167 20.05 0.66 -0.43
N ASP A 168 19.90 0.94 -1.73
CA ASP A 168 20.83 0.56 -2.79
C ASP A 168 21.20 -0.94 -2.75
N GLY A 169 20.17 -1.79 -2.84
CA GLY A 169 20.30 -3.26 -2.82
C GLY A 169 20.49 -3.89 -1.45
N ARG A 170 20.61 -3.10 -0.38
CA ARG A 170 20.71 -3.61 1.00
C ARG A 170 19.35 -4.02 1.53
N ILE A 171 19.37 -4.93 2.50
CA ILE A 171 18.14 -5.43 3.13
C ILE A 171 17.48 -4.30 3.97
N VAL A 172 16.17 -4.14 3.79
CA VAL A 172 15.34 -3.27 4.65
C VAL A 172 14.30 -4.11 5.34
N SER A 173 14.20 -4.00 6.67
CA SER A 173 13.15 -4.61 7.49
C SER A 173 12.25 -3.53 8.10
N GLU A 174 10.96 -3.76 8.10
CA GLU A 174 9.97 -2.91 8.75
C GLU A 174 9.95 -3.19 10.26
N PHE A 175 10.34 -2.21 11.09
CA PHE A 175 10.42 -2.33 12.56
C PHE A 175 9.48 -1.35 13.29
N GLY A 176 8.39 -0.94 12.62
CA GLY A 176 7.51 0.11 13.09
C GLY A 176 6.22 -0.35 13.77
N ALA A 177 5.93 -1.65 13.86
CA ALA A 177 4.64 -2.16 14.35
C ALA A 177 4.13 -1.45 15.62
N ARG A 178 4.98 -1.27 16.65
CA ARG A 178 4.63 -0.58 17.91
C ARG A 178 4.44 0.94 17.78
N ARG A 179 4.71 1.54 16.63
CA ARG A 179 4.59 2.97 16.32
C ARG A 179 3.43 3.29 15.39
N ALA A 180 2.74 2.27 14.87
CA ALA A 180 1.57 2.43 14.01
C ALA A 180 0.39 3.08 14.77
N HIS A 181 -0.53 3.67 14.02
CA HIS A 181 -1.70 4.37 14.57
C HIS A 181 -2.87 3.41 14.82
N GLY A 182 -2.64 2.34 15.55
CA GLY A 182 -3.63 1.31 15.89
C GLY A 182 -3.25 -0.09 15.41
N ALA A 183 -3.98 -1.09 15.86
CA ALA A 183 -3.69 -2.50 15.57
C ALA A 183 -3.78 -2.80 14.07
N ASP A 184 -4.87 -2.39 13.42
CA ASP A 184 -5.08 -2.60 11.99
C ASP A 184 -4.01 -1.90 11.15
N ALA A 185 -3.65 -0.65 11.51
CA ALA A 185 -2.57 0.09 10.87
C ALA A 185 -1.21 -0.60 11.02
N SER A 186 -0.97 -1.28 12.15
CA SER A 186 0.24 -2.09 12.33
C SER A 186 0.26 -3.29 11.38
N VAL A 187 -0.81 -4.06 11.32
CA VAL A 187 -0.87 -5.31 10.56
C VAL A 187 -0.93 -5.04 9.05
N TYR A 188 -1.85 -4.18 8.61
CA TYR A 188 -1.97 -3.81 7.18
C TYR A 188 -0.80 -2.96 6.70
N GLY A 189 -0.24 -2.11 7.56
CA GLY A 189 0.97 -1.35 7.23
C GLY A 189 2.18 -2.24 7.05
N SER A 190 2.35 -3.29 7.88
CA SER A 190 3.41 -4.29 7.72
C SER A 190 3.27 -5.08 6.41
N ARG A 191 2.03 -5.48 6.04
CA ARG A 191 1.73 -6.10 4.76
C ARG A 191 2.10 -5.16 3.59
N ALA A 192 1.64 -3.92 3.65
CA ALA A 192 1.91 -2.92 2.62
C ALA A 192 3.42 -2.63 2.48
N ALA A 193 4.15 -2.54 3.61
CA ALA A 193 5.59 -2.37 3.59
C ALA A 193 6.32 -3.55 2.94
N TYR A 194 5.84 -4.77 3.17
CA TYR A 194 6.39 -5.98 2.53
C TYR A 194 6.15 -5.97 1.02
N ILE A 195 4.94 -5.62 0.57
CA ILE A 195 4.61 -5.44 -0.86
C ILE A 195 5.49 -4.35 -1.48
N GLY A 196 5.73 -3.23 -0.79
CA GLY A 196 6.61 -2.14 -1.22
C GLY A 196 8.10 -2.49 -1.23
N GLY A 197 8.48 -3.72 -0.87
CA GLY A 197 9.82 -4.27 -1.03
C GLY A 197 10.60 -4.53 0.25
N CYS A 198 10.07 -4.23 1.45
CA CYS A 198 10.70 -4.64 2.69
C CYS A 198 10.90 -6.16 2.73
N HIS A 199 12.04 -6.61 3.25
CA HIS A 199 12.40 -8.03 3.33
C HIS A 199 11.62 -8.77 4.40
N SER A 200 11.34 -8.10 5.51
CA SER A 200 10.63 -8.65 6.68
C SER A 200 9.94 -7.55 7.47
N THR A 201 9.07 -7.96 8.39
CA THR A 201 8.41 -7.08 9.35
C THR A 201 8.64 -7.54 10.79
N SER A 202 8.53 -6.65 11.75
CA SER A 202 8.49 -6.99 13.19
C SER A 202 7.12 -7.49 13.67
N CYS A 203 6.10 -7.43 12.82
CA CYS A 203 4.72 -7.79 13.17
C CYS A 203 4.44 -9.28 12.91
N ALA A 204 4.51 -10.10 13.94
CA ALA A 204 4.25 -11.53 13.85
C ALA A 204 2.82 -11.86 13.33
N LEU A 205 1.84 -10.99 13.62
CA LEU A 205 0.47 -11.20 13.15
C LEU A 205 0.36 -10.97 11.63
N ALA A 206 1.10 -10.03 11.06
CA ALA A 206 1.14 -9.81 9.61
C ALA A 206 1.78 -11.00 8.86
N ASP A 207 2.78 -11.65 9.46
CA ASP A 207 3.34 -12.90 8.91
C ASP A 207 2.29 -14.02 8.93
N LYS A 208 1.66 -14.24 10.08
CA LYS A 208 0.64 -15.29 10.24
C LYS A 208 -0.54 -15.11 9.28
N MET A 209 -0.97 -13.87 9.03
CA MET A 209 -2.16 -13.59 8.22
C MET A 209 -1.85 -13.53 6.71
N PHE A 210 -0.72 -12.98 6.35
CA PHE A 210 -0.42 -12.60 4.97
C PHE A 210 0.90 -13.18 4.44
N GLY A 211 1.65 -13.92 5.25
CA GLY A 211 2.96 -14.42 4.86
C GLY A 211 4.03 -13.31 4.70
N ALA A 212 3.77 -12.11 5.25
CA ALA A 212 4.76 -11.05 5.31
C ALA A 212 5.83 -11.42 6.35
N LYS A 213 6.94 -12.01 5.92
CA LYS A 213 7.95 -12.67 6.76
C LYS A 213 8.29 -11.89 8.01
N ALA A 214 8.07 -12.47 9.19
CA ALA A 214 8.47 -11.86 10.45
C ALA A 214 9.99 -11.99 10.67
N GLY A 215 10.56 -10.95 11.26
CA GLY A 215 11.96 -10.92 11.64
C GLY A 215 12.18 -9.99 12.83
N GLY A 216 13.17 -10.33 13.64
CA GLY A 216 13.51 -9.54 14.80
C GLY A 216 14.82 -10.02 15.43
N THR A 217 15.32 -9.22 16.35
CA THR A 217 16.52 -9.52 17.12
C THR A 217 16.20 -9.43 18.62
N MET A 218 16.96 -8.67 19.37
CA MET A 218 16.71 -8.41 20.79
C MET A 218 16.42 -6.91 21.01
N ALA A 219 15.89 -6.58 22.17
CA ALA A 219 15.84 -5.21 22.70
C ALA A 219 16.92 -5.00 23.76
N HIS A 220 17.19 -3.71 24.12
CA HIS A 220 18.13 -3.38 25.19
C HIS A 220 17.79 -4.06 26.53
N SER A 221 16.49 -4.26 26.81
CA SER A 221 16.05 -4.96 28.02
C SER A 221 16.55 -6.40 28.11
N TRP A 222 16.77 -7.10 26.99
CA TRP A 222 17.41 -8.41 27.00
C TRP A 222 18.81 -8.31 27.60
N VAL A 223 19.63 -7.37 27.13
CA VAL A 223 20.99 -7.16 27.63
C VAL A 223 20.98 -6.80 29.11
N GLN A 224 20.04 -5.93 29.53
CA GLN A 224 19.92 -5.44 30.90
C GLN A 224 19.41 -6.49 31.90
N MET A 225 18.83 -7.59 31.47
CA MET A 225 18.33 -8.69 32.32
C MET A 225 19.46 -9.62 32.81
N PHE A 226 20.63 -9.57 32.22
CA PHE A 226 21.80 -10.37 32.58
C PHE A 226 22.76 -9.55 33.49
N ASP A 227 23.58 -10.24 34.23
CA ASP A 227 24.57 -9.60 35.13
C ASP A 227 25.69 -8.92 34.33
N SER A 228 25.93 -9.36 33.11
CA SER A 228 26.87 -8.70 32.19
C SER A 228 26.38 -8.74 30.75
N GLU A 229 26.81 -7.76 29.96
CA GLU A 229 26.54 -7.70 28.50
C GLU A 229 27.08 -8.94 27.79
N TYR A 230 28.25 -9.44 28.18
CA TYR A 230 28.83 -10.65 27.60
C TYR A 230 27.95 -11.87 27.83
N GLU A 231 27.41 -12.10 29.03
CA GLU A 231 26.51 -13.22 29.33
C GLU A 231 25.24 -13.18 28.48
N SER A 232 24.69 -11.97 28.27
CA SER A 232 23.53 -11.81 27.41
C SER A 232 23.81 -12.21 25.96
N PHE A 233 24.98 -11.88 25.44
CA PHE A 233 25.42 -12.21 24.09
C PHE A 233 25.75 -13.70 23.95
N GLU A 234 26.41 -14.29 24.93
CA GLU A 234 26.69 -15.73 24.99
C GLU A 234 25.40 -16.54 24.98
N ALA A 235 24.43 -16.17 25.83
CA ALA A 235 23.13 -16.81 25.88
C ALA A 235 22.40 -16.71 24.50
N TYR A 236 22.43 -15.53 23.87
CA TYR A 236 21.77 -15.33 22.58
C TYR A 236 22.44 -16.14 21.47
N CYS A 237 23.77 -16.17 21.39
CA CYS A 237 24.50 -16.99 20.40
C CYS A 237 24.23 -18.48 20.60
N THR A 238 24.08 -18.94 21.84
CA THR A 238 23.77 -20.33 22.15
C THR A 238 22.34 -20.73 21.72
N LEU A 239 21.38 -19.81 21.92
CA LEU A 239 19.97 -20.06 21.56
C LEU A 239 19.70 -19.93 20.05
N TYR A 240 20.41 -19.03 19.38
CA TYR A 240 20.19 -18.69 17.96
C TYR A 240 21.50 -18.75 17.15
N PRO A 241 22.19 -19.90 17.10
CA PRO A 241 23.54 -19.99 16.54
C PRO A 241 23.61 -19.76 15.03
N ASP A 242 22.50 -20.01 14.30
CA ASP A 242 22.49 -19.93 12.84
C ASP A 242 22.32 -18.52 12.27
N ASN A 243 21.86 -17.56 13.10
CA ASN A 243 21.70 -16.16 12.69
C ASN A 243 21.70 -15.19 13.88
N PRO A 244 22.72 -15.20 14.73
CA PRO A 244 22.78 -14.34 15.91
C PRO A 244 23.02 -12.88 15.51
N THR A 245 22.12 -12.00 15.92
CA THR A 245 22.25 -10.54 15.74
C THR A 245 22.30 -9.90 17.12
N LEU A 246 23.46 -9.36 17.53
CA LEU A 246 23.69 -8.80 18.84
C LEU A 246 23.55 -7.27 18.84
N LEU A 247 22.76 -6.74 19.78
CA LEU A 247 22.54 -5.30 19.97
C LEU A 247 23.62 -4.74 20.89
N ILE A 248 24.57 -3.96 20.33
CA ILE A 248 25.82 -3.62 20.98
C ILE A 248 25.90 -2.19 21.55
N ASP A 249 24.80 -1.45 21.49
CA ASP A 249 24.74 -0.05 21.94
C ASP A 249 23.91 0.16 23.22
N THR A 250 23.81 -0.90 24.06
CA THR A 250 23.13 -0.79 25.36
C THR A 250 23.88 0.12 26.32
N PHE A 251 25.22 0.06 26.34
CA PHE A 251 26.10 0.85 27.21
C PHE A 251 27.08 1.67 26.38
N ASP A 252 28.16 1.06 25.90
CA ASP A 252 29.20 1.69 25.08
C ASP A 252 29.52 0.79 23.88
N VAL A 253 29.20 1.28 22.67
CA VAL A 253 29.39 0.54 21.43
C VAL A 253 30.82 0.04 21.24
N ILE A 254 31.81 0.92 21.48
CA ILE A 254 33.20 0.68 21.12
C ILE A 254 33.99 0.01 22.24
N ASN A 255 33.76 0.45 23.49
CA ASN A 255 34.56 -0.01 24.62
C ASN A 255 33.95 -1.22 25.35
N SER A 256 32.65 -1.53 25.12
CA SER A 256 31.94 -2.65 25.75
C SER A 256 31.25 -3.56 24.71
N GLY A 257 30.25 -3.08 24.04
CA GLY A 257 29.36 -3.89 23.18
C GLY A 257 30.10 -4.64 22.08
N LEU A 258 30.92 -3.95 21.29
CA LEU A 258 31.65 -4.58 20.17
C LEU A 258 32.71 -5.61 20.66
N PRO A 259 33.54 -5.33 21.65
CA PRO A 259 34.47 -6.32 22.24
C PRO A 259 33.75 -7.58 22.78
N ASN A 260 32.66 -7.38 23.54
CA ASN A 260 31.86 -8.49 24.07
C ASN A 260 31.15 -9.32 22.97
N ALA A 261 30.65 -8.68 21.94
CA ALA A 261 30.05 -9.38 20.79
C ALA A 261 31.09 -10.22 20.04
N ILE A 262 32.27 -9.67 19.75
CA ILE A 262 33.39 -10.40 19.13
C ILE A 262 33.80 -11.61 19.97
N LYS A 263 33.90 -11.45 21.30
CA LYS A 263 34.21 -12.54 22.22
C LYS A 263 33.13 -13.62 22.18
N ALA A 264 31.86 -13.25 22.24
CA ALA A 264 30.75 -14.19 22.19
C ALA A 264 30.72 -14.96 20.86
N PHE A 265 30.88 -14.30 19.71
CA PHE A 265 30.94 -14.97 18.41
C PHE A 265 32.08 -15.98 18.30
N LYS A 266 33.27 -15.62 18.81
CA LYS A 266 34.42 -16.51 18.79
C LYS A 266 34.30 -17.72 19.71
N ASN A 267 33.64 -17.55 20.85
CA ASN A 267 33.56 -18.60 21.87
C ASN A 267 32.36 -19.56 21.60
N CYS A 268 31.24 -19.03 21.07
CA CYS A 268 29.98 -19.78 21.00
C CYS A 268 29.64 -20.30 19.62
N LEU A 269 30.23 -19.73 18.55
CA LEU A 269 29.86 -20.07 17.17
C LEU A 269 30.97 -20.85 16.44
N THR A 270 30.57 -21.77 15.61
CA THR A 270 31.46 -22.42 14.63
C THR A 270 31.89 -21.43 13.54
N ASP A 271 32.90 -21.76 12.74
CA ASP A 271 33.34 -20.91 11.64
C ASP A 271 32.22 -20.63 10.62
N GLU A 272 31.41 -21.64 10.30
CA GLU A 272 30.25 -21.49 9.40
C GLU A 272 29.18 -20.57 9.98
N GLN A 273 28.90 -20.66 11.28
CA GLN A 273 27.92 -19.81 11.97
C GLN A 273 28.40 -18.37 12.08
N ARG A 274 29.72 -18.13 12.26
CA ARG A 274 30.30 -16.77 12.25
C ARG A 274 30.12 -16.05 10.93
N GLU A 275 29.99 -16.76 9.80
CA GLU A 275 29.68 -16.15 8.50
C GLU A 275 28.26 -15.54 8.42
N LYS A 276 27.36 -15.99 9.31
CA LYS A 276 25.95 -15.55 9.36
C LYS A 276 25.67 -14.60 10.51
N CYS A 277 26.63 -14.31 11.38
CA CYS A 277 26.43 -13.42 12.52
C CYS A 277 26.26 -11.95 12.10
N ALA A 278 25.64 -11.19 12.96
CA ALA A 278 25.44 -9.76 12.76
C ALA A 278 25.54 -8.99 14.09
N ILE A 279 25.91 -7.73 13.99
CA ILE A 279 25.75 -6.77 15.09
C ILE A 279 24.73 -5.71 14.71
N ARG A 280 24.04 -5.15 15.69
CA ARG A 280 23.07 -4.08 15.49
C ARG A 280 23.41 -2.88 16.36
N ILE A 281 23.28 -1.68 15.79
CA ILE A 281 23.30 -0.40 16.48
C ILE A 281 22.00 0.35 16.26
N ASP A 282 21.47 0.98 17.30
CA ASP A 282 20.20 1.72 17.32
C ASP A 282 20.39 3.20 17.71
N SER A 283 21.65 3.64 17.96
CA SER A 283 21.98 4.98 18.43
C SER A 283 23.35 5.45 17.96
N GLY A 284 23.62 6.75 18.17
CA GLY A 284 24.89 7.39 17.82
C GLY A 284 25.02 7.80 16.35
N ASP A 285 26.21 8.29 15.97
CA ASP A 285 26.50 8.63 14.56
C ASP A 285 26.77 7.35 13.76
N ILE A 286 25.81 7.02 12.86
CA ILE A 286 25.81 5.78 12.10
C ILE A 286 27.06 5.69 11.21
N THR A 287 27.40 6.75 10.50
CA THR A 287 28.52 6.75 9.55
C THR A 287 29.84 6.52 10.24
N TYR A 288 30.07 7.25 11.33
CA TYR A 288 31.29 7.10 12.15
C TYR A 288 31.39 5.70 12.78
N LEU A 289 30.33 5.27 13.45
CA LEU A 289 30.31 4.00 14.17
C LEU A 289 30.47 2.80 13.23
N THR A 290 29.73 2.76 12.11
CA THR A 290 29.80 1.61 11.21
C THR A 290 31.17 1.44 10.55
N LYS A 291 31.86 2.54 10.20
CA LYS A 291 33.25 2.48 9.70
C LYS A 291 34.20 1.91 10.73
N LYS A 292 34.10 2.35 11.99
CA LYS A 292 34.96 1.89 13.09
C LYS A 292 34.66 0.43 13.43
N ILE A 293 33.38 0.06 13.49
CA ILE A 293 32.93 -1.31 13.76
C ILE A 293 33.45 -2.25 12.66
N ARG A 294 33.26 -1.91 11.37
CA ARG A 294 33.73 -2.76 10.28
C ARG A 294 35.23 -3.05 10.36
N LYS A 295 36.02 -2.00 10.56
CA LYS A 295 37.49 -2.14 10.76
C LYS A 295 37.83 -3.07 11.92
N THR A 296 37.13 -2.97 13.05
CA THR A 296 37.37 -3.78 14.23
C THR A 296 36.97 -5.24 14.01
N LEU A 297 35.82 -5.49 13.35
CA LEU A 297 35.36 -6.83 12.97
C LEU A 297 36.37 -7.50 12.02
N ASP A 298 36.85 -6.78 11.02
CA ASP A 298 37.82 -7.29 10.04
C ASP A 298 39.15 -7.68 10.72
N ASN A 299 39.66 -6.82 11.60
CA ASN A 299 40.85 -7.10 12.38
C ASN A 299 40.66 -8.30 13.32
N ALA A 300 39.44 -8.59 13.75
CA ALA A 300 39.11 -9.76 14.55
C ALA A 300 38.92 -11.05 13.74
N GLY A 301 38.98 -10.98 12.37
CA GLY A 301 38.74 -12.09 11.47
C GLY A 301 37.25 -12.33 11.15
N LEU A 302 36.35 -11.43 11.54
CA LEU A 302 34.89 -11.53 11.32
C LEU A 302 34.46 -10.71 10.08
N THR A 303 35.13 -10.95 8.96
CA THR A 303 34.96 -10.16 7.73
C THR A 303 33.56 -10.27 7.10
N LYS A 304 32.83 -11.37 7.38
CA LYS A 304 31.47 -11.61 6.89
C LYS A 304 30.37 -11.20 7.89
N CYS A 305 30.72 -10.80 9.11
CA CYS A 305 29.77 -10.33 10.11
C CYS A 305 29.03 -9.09 9.58
N LYS A 306 27.71 -9.14 9.53
CA LYS A 306 26.87 -8.06 9.01
C LYS A 306 26.68 -6.95 10.03
N ILE A 307 26.48 -5.72 9.53
CA ILE A 307 26.17 -4.55 10.33
C ILE A 307 24.73 -4.12 10.05
N VAL A 308 23.89 -4.19 11.07
CA VAL A 308 22.48 -3.79 11.04
C VAL A 308 22.34 -2.44 11.73
N VAL A 309 21.60 -1.53 11.10
CA VAL A 309 21.36 -0.19 11.63
C VAL A 309 19.88 0.05 11.76
N SER A 310 19.46 0.61 12.88
CA SER A 310 18.07 1.04 13.10
C SER A 310 18.05 2.44 13.73
N ASN A 311 16.85 2.97 14.02
CA ASN A 311 16.59 4.29 14.57
C ASN A 311 16.42 5.43 13.54
N SER A 312 15.24 6.05 13.58
CA SER A 312 14.86 7.31 12.89
C SER A 312 15.23 7.42 11.41
N LEU A 313 15.32 6.29 10.70
CA LEU A 313 15.73 6.20 9.31
C LEU A 313 14.56 6.49 8.37
N ASP A 314 14.86 7.17 7.28
CA ASP A 314 14.02 7.32 6.08
C ASP A 314 14.89 7.29 4.82
N GLU A 315 14.28 7.44 3.65
CA GLU A 315 14.98 7.38 2.36
C GLU A 315 16.08 8.44 2.22
N TYR A 316 15.92 9.61 2.81
CA TYR A 316 16.92 10.69 2.71
C TYR A 316 18.12 10.41 3.62
N ILE A 317 17.87 10.03 4.86
CA ILE A 317 18.93 9.69 5.82
C ILE A 317 19.71 8.47 5.33
N ILE A 318 19.04 7.42 4.85
CA ILE A 318 19.69 6.22 4.32
C ILE A 318 20.60 6.59 3.15
N ARG A 319 20.11 7.36 2.18
CA ARG A 319 20.92 7.83 1.06
C ARG A 319 22.14 8.61 1.53
N ASP A 320 21.97 9.55 2.45
CA ASP A 320 23.05 10.43 2.88
C ASP A 320 24.14 9.69 3.65
N ILE A 321 23.79 8.79 4.58
CA ILE A 321 24.80 7.99 5.29
C ILE A 321 25.57 7.05 4.37
N LEU A 322 24.90 6.50 3.33
CA LEU A 322 25.56 5.66 2.33
C LEU A 322 26.52 6.49 1.46
N LEU A 323 26.13 7.69 1.03
CA LEU A 323 27.00 8.63 0.32
C LEU A 323 28.22 9.03 1.14
N GLN A 324 28.10 9.11 2.47
CA GLN A 324 29.21 9.33 3.39
C GLN A 324 30.09 8.08 3.61
N GLY A 325 29.73 6.95 3.01
CA GLY A 325 30.48 5.69 3.08
C GLY A 325 30.23 4.86 4.33
N ALA A 326 29.04 4.95 4.95
CA ALA A 326 28.62 4.07 6.04
C ALA A 326 28.71 2.60 5.60
N GLN A 327 29.20 1.74 6.48
CA GLN A 327 29.36 0.30 6.24
C GLN A 327 28.14 -0.43 6.83
N VAL A 328 27.04 -0.47 6.07
CA VAL A 328 25.77 -1.05 6.50
C VAL A 328 25.36 -2.15 5.55
N ASP A 329 24.91 -3.28 6.08
CA ASP A 329 24.37 -4.42 5.31
C ASP A 329 22.84 -4.48 5.35
N MET A 330 22.23 -3.97 6.44
CA MET A 330 20.80 -4.06 6.66
C MET A 330 20.26 -2.86 7.46
N PHE A 331 19.08 -2.39 7.08
CA PHE A 331 18.35 -1.33 7.76
C PHE A 331 17.08 -1.84 8.43
N GLY A 332 16.90 -1.52 9.71
CA GLY A 332 15.62 -1.67 10.42
C GLY A 332 14.91 -0.31 10.48
N VAL A 333 13.86 -0.14 9.71
CA VAL A 333 13.15 1.14 9.60
C VAL A 333 11.80 1.05 10.30
N GLY A 334 11.57 1.91 11.29
CA GLY A 334 10.39 1.84 12.15
C GLY A 334 9.41 2.98 11.91
N GLU A 335 9.40 3.94 12.87
CA GLU A 335 8.40 5.02 12.95
C GLU A 335 8.18 5.76 11.64
N ARG A 336 9.25 6.22 10.98
CA ARG A 336 9.13 7.06 9.78
C ARG A 336 8.55 6.33 8.59
N LEU A 337 8.64 4.99 8.55
CA LEU A 337 8.01 4.16 7.53
C LEU A 337 6.54 3.96 7.86
N ILE A 338 6.24 3.34 9.03
CA ILE A 338 4.89 2.87 9.35
C ILE A 338 3.87 4.00 9.54
N THR A 339 4.33 5.22 9.83
CA THR A 339 3.49 6.42 9.95
C THR A 339 3.56 7.31 8.71
N ALA A 340 4.41 6.98 7.73
CA ALA A 340 4.77 7.87 6.62
C ALA A 340 5.02 9.32 7.10
N LYS A 341 5.85 9.46 8.13
CA LYS A 341 5.98 10.66 8.98
C LYS A 341 6.16 11.98 8.22
N SER A 342 6.81 11.96 7.07
CA SER A 342 7.08 13.16 6.25
C SER A 342 5.82 13.74 5.60
N GLU A 343 4.94 12.88 5.09
CA GLU A 343 3.64 13.27 4.53
C GLU A 343 2.63 12.14 4.79
N PRO A 344 1.87 12.17 5.91
CA PRO A 344 1.08 11.04 6.40
C PRO A 344 -0.29 10.91 5.72
N VAL A 345 -0.53 11.60 4.61
CA VAL A 345 -1.81 11.62 3.90
C VAL A 345 -1.61 11.28 2.43
N PHE A 346 -2.22 10.19 1.96
CA PHE A 346 -2.22 9.82 0.54
C PHE A 346 -3.14 10.71 -0.30
N GLY A 347 -4.30 11.09 0.25
CA GLY A 347 -5.24 12.01 -0.37
C GLY A 347 -6.05 11.41 -1.51
N GLY A 348 -6.33 10.11 -1.44
CA GLY A 348 -7.28 9.43 -2.33
C GLY A 348 -8.69 9.99 -2.19
N VAL A 349 -9.44 9.98 -3.28
CA VAL A 349 -10.81 10.48 -3.37
C VAL A 349 -11.69 9.51 -4.15
N TYR A 350 -12.98 9.52 -3.82
CA TYR A 350 -14.04 8.72 -4.44
C TYR A 350 -15.03 9.69 -5.10
N LYS A 351 -15.16 9.67 -6.44
CA LYS A 351 -15.91 10.74 -7.12
C LYS A 351 -16.80 10.20 -8.23
N LEU A 352 -18.07 10.65 -8.19
CA LEU A 352 -19.05 10.36 -9.25
C LEU A 352 -18.52 10.89 -10.60
N CYS A 353 -18.44 10.00 -11.59
CA CYS A 353 -17.97 10.32 -12.94
C CYS A 353 -19.05 10.09 -14.01
N ALA A 354 -20.04 9.23 -13.77
CA ALA A 354 -21.18 9.04 -14.65
C ALA A 354 -22.40 8.50 -13.90
N VAL A 355 -23.57 8.61 -14.52
CA VAL A 355 -24.79 7.88 -14.15
C VAL A 355 -25.36 7.20 -15.39
N GLU A 356 -26.08 6.08 -15.21
CA GLU A 356 -26.68 5.35 -16.31
C GLU A 356 -28.20 5.30 -16.12
N ASP A 357 -28.93 5.53 -17.18
CA ASP A 357 -30.38 5.36 -17.25
C ASP A 357 -30.76 4.69 -18.57
N GLU A 358 -32.06 4.61 -18.86
CA GLU A 358 -32.63 4.01 -20.10
C GLU A 358 -32.05 4.58 -21.40
N ASN A 359 -31.47 5.78 -21.38
CA ASN A 359 -30.83 6.45 -22.50
C ASN A 359 -29.33 6.24 -22.57
N GLY A 360 -28.78 5.39 -21.71
CA GLY A 360 -27.35 5.07 -21.62
C GLY A 360 -26.58 5.87 -20.58
N ILE A 361 -25.25 5.83 -20.68
CA ILE A 361 -24.32 6.48 -19.75
C ILE A 361 -24.31 7.99 -19.96
N LYS A 362 -24.48 8.73 -18.87
CA LYS A 362 -24.44 10.20 -18.84
C LYS A 362 -23.27 10.67 -18.00
N PRO A 363 -22.25 11.27 -18.59
CA PRO A 363 -21.09 11.73 -17.88
C PRO A 363 -21.43 12.80 -16.84
N LYS A 364 -20.71 12.78 -15.72
CA LYS A 364 -20.83 13.75 -14.63
C LYS A 364 -19.46 14.34 -14.33
N ILE A 365 -19.43 15.63 -14.03
CA ILE A 365 -18.21 16.34 -13.70
C ILE A 365 -18.42 17.22 -12.45
N LYS A 366 -17.46 17.18 -11.54
CA LYS A 366 -17.38 18.19 -10.48
C LYS A 366 -16.59 19.38 -10.98
N ILE A 367 -17.24 20.53 -11.07
CA ILE A 367 -16.58 21.82 -11.35
C ILE A 367 -16.23 22.47 -10.02
N SER A 368 -15.02 22.96 -9.89
CA SER A 368 -14.50 23.58 -8.67
C SER A 368 -13.69 24.83 -9.04
N GLU A 369 -13.72 25.84 -8.19
CA GLU A 369 -12.82 27.01 -8.31
C GLU A 369 -11.35 26.61 -8.25
N ASN A 370 -11.02 25.58 -7.44
CA ASN A 370 -9.71 24.94 -7.49
C ASN A 370 -9.68 23.94 -8.65
N THR A 371 -8.98 24.30 -9.72
CA THR A 371 -8.87 23.51 -10.96
C THR A 371 -8.32 22.10 -10.72
N ALA A 372 -7.43 21.91 -9.74
CA ALA A 372 -6.91 20.60 -9.33
C ALA A 372 -7.99 19.66 -8.76
N LYS A 373 -9.19 20.16 -8.45
CA LYS A 373 -10.33 19.37 -7.98
C LYS A 373 -11.34 19.03 -9.08
N ILE A 374 -11.10 19.45 -10.32
CA ILE A 374 -11.93 19.09 -11.47
C ILE A 374 -11.66 17.61 -11.81
N THR A 375 -12.73 16.85 -11.97
CA THR A 375 -12.65 15.40 -12.23
C THR A 375 -12.65 15.11 -13.73
N ASN A 376 -12.16 13.92 -14.12
CA ASN A 376 -12.38 13.39 -15.46
C ASN A 376 -13.75 12.69 -15.48
N PRO A 377 -14.66 13.11 -16.40
CA PRO A 377 -16.01 12.54 -16.47
C PRO A 377 -16.02 11.17 -17.15
N ASP A 378 -17.22 10.56 -17.19
CA ASP A 378 -17.58 9.36 -17.90
C ASP A 378 -17.02 8.05 -17.31
N TYR A 379 -17.55 6.91 -17.80
CA TYR A 379 -16.96 5.59 -17.58
C TYR A 379 -15.75 5.42 -18.49
N LYS A 380 -14.61 5.14 -17.89
CA LYS A 380 -13.29 5.20 -18.53
C LYS A 380 -12.59 3.86 -18.51
N LYS A 381 -11.67 3.69 -19.47
CA LYS A 381 -10.60 2.70 -19.42
C LYS A 381 -9.28 3.38 -19.20
N LEU A 382 -8.36 2.68 -18.57
CA LEU A 382 -6.98 3.10 -18.34
C LEU A 382 -6.06 2.15 -19.08
N TYR A 383 -5.22 2.70 -19.94
CA TYR A 383 -4.21 1.96 -20.70
C TYR A 383 -2.82 2.46 -20.39
N ARG A 384 -1.85 1.54 -20.31
CA ARG A 384 -0.42 1.85 -20.22
C ARG A 384 0.31 1.42 -21.47
N PHE A 385 1.07 2.35 -22.03
CA PHE A 385 1.95 2.12 -23.18
C PHE A 385 3.32 1.67 -22.71
N TYR A 386 3.83 0.59 -23.25
CA TYR A 386 5.19 0.10 -23.04
C TYR A 386 5.95 0.14 -24.36
N SER A 387 7.17 0.67 -24.33
CA SER A 387 8.07 0.56 -25.49
C SER A 387 8.46 -0.90 -25.70
N ARG A 388 8.28 -1.43 -26.91
CA ARG A 388 8.75 -2.77 -27.27
C ARG A 388 10.28 -2.87 -27.34
N ASP A 389 10.97 -1.75 -27.55
CA ASP A 389 12.42 -1.71 -27.64
C ASP A 389 13.10 -1.79 -26.28
N THR A 390 12.52 -1.19 -25.25
CA THR A 390 13.12 -1.09 -23.92
C THR A 390 12.34 -1.85 -22.83
N GLY A 391 11.09 -2.22 -23.08
CA GLY A 391 10.18 -2.78 -22.08
C GLY A 391 9.73 -1.77 -21.02
N LYS A 392 10.08 -0.49 -21.15
CA LYS A 392 9.74 0.57 -20.19
C LYS A 392 8.36 1.15 -20.46
N ALA A 393 7.66 1.51 -19.37
CA ALA A 393 6.41 2.25 -19.43
C ALA A 393 6.66 3.69 -19.89
N GLU A 394 5.89 4.15 -20.86
CA GLU A 394 6.11 5.43 -21.54
C GLU A 394 5.05 6.47 -21.20
N ALA A 395 3.79 6.04 -21.05
CA ALA A 395 2.67 6.91 -20.73
C ALA A 395 1.44 6.08 -20.37
N ASP A 396 0.50 6.69 -19.65
CA ASP A 396 -0.84 6.17 -19.42
C ASP A 396 -1.87 7.01 -20.17
N LEU A 397 -2.93 6.37 -20.64
CA LEU A 397 -3.99 7.00 -21.40
C LEU A 397 -5.37 6.63 -20.82
N LEU A 398 -6.15 7.65 -20.48
CA LEU A 398 -7.56 7.48 -20.18
C LEU A 398 -8.39 7.66 -21.44
N THR A 399 -9.28 6.71 -21.71
CA THR A 399 -10.24 6.77 -22.80
C THR A 399 -11.66 6.67 -22.29
N VAL A 400 -12.65 7.07 -23.09
CA VAL A 400 -14.02 6.64 -22.85
C VAL A 400 -14.11 5.12 -23.03
N HIS A 401 -14.95 4.46 -22.27
CA HIS A 401 -15.02 2.99 -22.20
C HIS A 401 -15.26 2.26 -23.53
N ASP A 402 -15.91 2.92 -24.50
CA ASP A 402 -16.26 2.36 -25.81
C ASP A 402 -15.20 2.64 -26.89
N GLU A 403 -14.11 3.37 -26.56
CA GLU A 403 -13.02 3.59 -27.50
C GLU A 403 -12.17 2.34 -27.67
N VAL A 404 -11.78 2.08 -28.90
CA VAL A 404 -10.89 0.98 -29.29
C VAL A 404 -9.61 1.58 -29.86
N ILE A 405 -8.47 1.21 -29.29
CA ILE A 405 -7.15 1.64 -29.76
C ILE A 405 -6.63 0.63 -30.81
N ASP A 406 -6.38 1.09 -32.03
CA ASP A 406 -5.77 0.27 -33.08
C ASP A 406 -4.25 0.20 -32.87
N THR A 407 -3.80 -0.88 -32.21
CA THR A 407 -2.38 -1.10 -31.86
C THR A 407 -1.49 -1.40 -33.08
N SER A 408 -2.06 -1.52 -34.28
CA SER A 408 -1.30 -1.69 -35.53
C SER A 408 -0.78 -0.37 -36.10
N LYS A 409 -1.20 0.77 -35.52
CA LYS A 409 -0.88 2.13 -35.97
C LYS A 409 -0.19 2.93 -34.87
N PRO A 410 0.60 3.93 -35.23
CA PRO A 410 1.08 4.92 -34.29
C PRO A 410 -0.08 5.61 -33.57
N TYR A 411 0.11 5.90 -32.27
CA TYR A 411 -0.86 6.64 -31.48
C TYR A 411 -0.24 7.97 -31.02
N GLU A 412 -0.95 9.08 -31.24
CA GLU A 412 -0.52 10.40 -30.79
C GLU A 412 -1.12 10.72 -29.41
N LEU A 413 -0.28 10.79 -28.42
CA LEU A 413 -0.56 11.27 -27.06
C LEU A 413 -0.43 12.78 -26.99
N PHE A 414 -1.19 13.44 -26.10
CA PHE A 414 -1.04 14.86 -25.81
C PHE A 414 -1.35 15.18 -24.36
N ASP A 415 -0.61 16.11 -23.79
CA ASP A 415 -0.82 16.62 -22.43
C ASP A 415 -2.20 17.31 -22.36
N PRO A 416 -3.12 16.89 -21.47
CA PRO A 416 -4.49 17.43 -21.40
C PRO A 416 -4.57 18.91 -21.00
N ASP A 417 -3.56 19.43 -20.29
CA ASP A 417 -3.47 20.84 -19.87
C ASP A 417 -2.65 21.68 -20.85
N TYR A 418 -1.68 21.07 -21.53
CA TYR A 418 -0.77 21.73 -22.47
C TYR A 418 -0.80 21.01 -23.82
N THR A 419 -1.91 21.13 -24.55
CA THR A 419 -2.25 20.35 -25.75
C THR A 419 -1.26 20.47 -26.93
N TRP A 420 -0.32 21.41 -26.88
CA TRP A 420 0.80 21.51 -27.84
C TRP A 420 1.93 20.51 -27.55
N LYS A 421 2.03 19.99 -26.34
CA LYS A 421 2.97 18.92 -25.99
C LYS A 421 2.39 17.60 -26.48
N ARG A 422 3.02 17.02 -27.48
CA ARG A 422 2.56 15.79 -28.13
C ARG A 422 3.70 14.78 -28.20
N LYS A 423 3.35 13.50 -28.15
CA LYS A 423 4.26 12.38 -28.30
C LYS A 423 3.60 11.30 -29.16
N THR A 424 4.29 10.89 -30.24
CA THR A 424 3.85 9.76 -31.06
C THR A 424 4.45 8.48 -30.53
N MET A 425 3.60 7.48 -30.29
CA MET A 425 3.98 6.13 -29.92
C MET A 425 3.92 5.23 -31.14
N ASP A 426 5.07 4.73 -31.61
CA ASP A 426 5.16 3.93 -32.84
C ASP A 426 5.28 2.43 -32.55
N ASN A 427 6.28 2.03 -31.76
CA ASN A 427 6.56 0.62 -31.45
C ASN A 427 6.22 0.30 -30.00
N TYR A 428 4.94 0.05 -29.71
CA TYR A 428 4.47 -0.11 -28.34
C TYR A 428 3.66 -1.40 -28.13
N GLU A 429 3.61 -1.82 -26.87
CA GLU A 429 2.64 -2.75 -26.31
C GLU A 429 1.65 -1.96 -25.47
N LEU A 430 0.38 -2.32 -25.53
CA LEU A 430 -0.68 -1.66 -24.78
C LEU A 430 -1.28 -2.64 -23.76
N ARG A 431 -1.35 -2.22 -22.50
CA ARG A 431 -1.98 -3.00 -21.43
C ARG A 431 -3.16 -2.23 -20.86
N GLU A 432 -4.33 -2.85 -20.80
CA GLU A 432 -5.46 -2.35 -20.01
C GLU A 432 -5.17 -2.59 -18.53
N MET A 433 -5.25 -1.52 -17.73
CA MET A 433 -4.79 -1.55 -16.34
C MET A 433 -5.87 -1.95 -15.35
N LEU A 434 -7.15 -1.64 -15.66
CA LEU A 434 -8.29 -1.96 -14.81
C LEU A 434 -8.80 -3.36 -15.14
N VAL A 435 -8.66 -4.29 -14.19
CA VAL A 435 -9.19 -5.66 -14.33
C VAL A 435 -10.50 -5.82 -13.57
N PRO A 436 -11.41 -6.72 -14.01
CA PRO A 436 -12.68 -6.94 -13.32
C PRO A 436 -12.43 -7.62 -11.95
N ILE A 437 -13.00 -7.05 -10.90
CA ILE A 437 -12.97 -7.56 -9.53
C ILE A 437 -14.31 -8.16 -9.13
N PHE A 438 -15.41 -7.42 -9.35
CA PHE A 438 -16.77 -7.89 -9.17
C PHE A 438 -17.54 -7.74 -10.46
N LYS A 439 -18.42 -8.71 -10.76
CA LYS A 439 -19.43 -8.66 -11.83
C LYS A 439 -20.78 -9.06 -11.25
N ASN A 440 -21.76 -8.17 -11.36
CA ASN A 440 -23.11 -8.37 -10.82
C ASN A 440 -23.09 -8.82 -9.34
N GLY A 441 -22.23 -8.19 -8.52
CA GLY A 441 -22.07 -8.52 -7.10
C GLY A 441 -21.27 -9.79 -6.80
N VAL A 442 -20.80 -10.52 -7.80
CA VAL A 442 -20.00 -11.73 -7.64
C VAL A 442 -18.52 -11.39 -7.83
N CYS A 443 -17.69 -11.73 -6.85
CA CYS A 443 -16.24 -11.61 -6.98
C CYS A 443 -15.73 -12.58 -8.06
N VAL A 444 -15.07 -12.03 -9.08
CA VAL A 444 -14.48 -12.78 -10.20
C VAL A 444 -12.95 -12.72 -10.21
N TYR A 445 -12.36 -12.05 -9.22
CA TYR A 445 -10.92 -11.89 -9.07
C TYR A 445 -10.40 -12.84 -8.00
N GLU A 446 -9.34 -13.57 -8.35
CA GLU A 446 -8.57 -14.38 -7.40
C GLU A 446 -7.39 -13.54 -6.91
N SER A 447 -7.38 -13.23 -5.62
CA SER A 447 -6.30 -12.42 -5.02
C SER A 447 -5.01 -13.23 -4.98
N PRO A 448 -3.91 -12.72 -5.55
CA PRO A 448 -2.61 -13.38 -5.43
C PRO A 448 -2.11 -13.35 -3.99
N THR A 449 -1.15 -14.21 -3.66
CA THR A 449 -0.44 -14.17 -2.38
C THR A 449 0.36 -12.87 -2.23
N THR A 450 0.63 -12.47 -0.99
CA THR A 450 1.42 -11.26 -0.72
C THR A 450 2.83 -11.31 -1.36
N GLU A 451 3.44 -12.50 -1.45
CA GLU A 451 4.73 -12.67 -2.13
C GLU A 451 4.63 -12.48 -3.66
N GLU A 452 3.56 -12.98 -4.28
CA GLU A 452 3.29 -12.75 -5.71
C GLU A 452 3.04 -11.27 -6.00
N ILE A 453 2.26 -10.59 -5.13
CA ILE A 453 2.02 -9.13 -5.23
C ILE A 453 3.34 -8.37 -5.10
N ARG A 454 4.19 -8.74 -4.15
CA ARG A 454 5.53 -8.16 -3.97
C ARG A 454 6.42 -8.33 -5.20
N ALA A 455 6.44 -9.53 -5.77
CA ALA A 455 7.20 -9.83 -6.99
C ALA A 455 6.66 -9.02 -8.19
N TYR A 456 5.34 -8.89 -8.29
CA TYR A 456 4.69 -8.06 -9.31
C TYR A 456 5.03 -6.58 -9.12
N CYS A 457 4.97 -6.06 -7.89
CA CYS A 457 5.36 -4.68 -7.58
C CYS A 457 6.79 -4.37 -8.00
N LYS A 458 7.73 -5.29 -7.73
CA LYS A 458 9.11 -5.15 -8.20
C LYS A 458 9.18 -5.06 -9.71
N LYS A 459 8.47 -5.93 -10.45
CA LYS A 459 8.42 -5.91 -11.91
C LYS A 459 7.86 -4.60 -12.46
N GLU A 460 6.79 -4.08 -11.83
CA GLU A 460 6.21 -2.77 -12.20
C GLU A 460 7.22 -1.63 -11.99
N LEU A 461 7.92 -1.60 -10.87
CA LEU A 461 8.97 -0.61 -10.60
C LEU A 461 10.13 -0.74 -11.60
N ASP A 462 10.56 -1.96 -11.92
CA ASP A 462 11.64 -2.21 -12.87
C ASP A 462 11.24 -1.76 -14.31
N SER A 463 9.95 -1.67 -14.61
CA SER A 463 9.45 -1.14 -15.89
C SER A 463 9.44 0.39 -15.98
N MET A 464 9.60 1.10 -14.86
CA MET A 464 9.65 2.56 -14.85
C MET A 464 11.03 3.11 -15.22
N TRP A 465 11.06 4.33 -15.75
CA TRP A 465 12.30 5.08 -15.95
C TRP A 465 12.87 5.55 -14.62
N ASP A 466 14.20 5.56 -14.49
CA ASP A 466 14.88 5.98 -13.26
C ASP A 466 14.56 7.43 -12.89
N GLU A 467 14.31 8.28 -13.88
CA GLU A 467 13.93 9.68 -13.71
C GLU A 467 12.57 9.84 -13.02
N VAL A 468 11.63 8.95 -13.27
CA VAL A 468 10.31 8.91 -12.58
C VAL A 468 10.49 8.46 -11.12
N LEU A 469 11.45 7.60 -10.88
CA LEU A 469 11.69 6.99 -9.57
C LEU A 469 12.60 7.84 -8.65
N ARG A 470 13.10 9.01 -9.09
CA ARG A 470 13.95 9.89 -8.27
C ARG A 470 13.25 10.35 -7.00
N PHE A 471 14.00 10.57 -5.92
CA PHE A 471 13.47 11.07 -4.64
C PHE A 471 13.13 12.56 -4.68
N GLU A 472 13.90 13.33 -5.42
CA GLU A 472 13.77 14.78 -5.53
C GLU A 472 13.62 15.16 -6.99
N ASN A 473 12.67 16.06 -7.27
CA ASN A 473 12.35 16.53 -8.60
C ASN A 473 12.25 15.39 -9.65
N PRO A 474 11.40 14.39 -9.42
CA PRO A 474 11.20 13.30 -10.37
C PRO A 474 10.65 13.84 -11.69
N HIS A 475 10.89 13.12 -12.78
CA HIS A 475 10.21 13.39 -14.03
C HIS A 475 8.71 13.11 -13.89
N ASN A 476 7.87 14.03 -14.35
CA ASN A 476 6.43 13.82 -14.38
C ASN A 476 6.10 12.77 -15.44
N TYR A 477 5.52 11.67 -15.00
CA TYR A 477 5.02 10.64 -15.90
C TYR A 477 3.77 11.16 -16.64
N TYR A 478 3.64 10.78 -17.89
CA TYR A 478 2.53 11.24 -18.74
C TYR A 478 1.26 10.45 -18.43
N VAL A 479 0.20 11.16 -18.03
CA VAL A 479 -1.16 10.62 -17.86
C VAL A 479 -2.07 11.47 -18.74
N ASP A 480 -2.35 10.97 -19.94
CA ASP A 480 -3.02 11.70 -20.99
C ASP A 480 -4.49 11.30 -21.15
N LEU A 481 -5.25 12.09 -21.86
CA LEU A 481 -6.64 11.82 -22.20
C LEU A 481 -6.76 11.54 -23.70
N SER A 482 -7.64 10.62 -24.09
CA SER A 482 -8.04 10.51 -25.50
C SER A 482 -8.72 11.80 -25.96
N GLN A 483 -8.69 12.07 -27.25
CA GLN A 483 -9.34 13.27 -27.81
C GLN A 483 -10.85 13.28 -27.47
N LYS A 484 -11.52 12.13 -27.53
CA LYS A 484 -12.96 12.01 -27.21
C LYS A 484 -13.24 12.36 -25.75
N LEU A 485 -12.45 11.85 -24.81
CA LEU A 485 -12.61 12.13 -23.39
C LEU A 485 -12.28 13.60 -23.06
N TRP A 486 -11.24 14.15 -23.70
CA TRP A 486 -10.85 15.55 -23.55
C TRP A 486 -11.96 16.49 -24.05
N ASP A 487 -12.53 16.24 -25.24
CA ASP A 487 -13.62 17.02 -25.82
C ASP A 487 -14.86 16.98 -24.93
N GLU A 488 -15.22 15.82 -24.40
CA GLU A 488 -16.36 15.65 -23.49
C GLU A 488 -16.16 16.42 -22.19
N LYS A 489 -15.00 16.31 -21.56
CA LYS A 489 -14.63 17.07 -20.35
C LYS A 489 -14.80 18.57 -20.60
N HIS A 490 -14.26 19.09 -21.70
CA HIS A 490 -14.34 20.52 -22.03
C HIS A 490 -15.74 20.98 -22.41
N LYS A 491 -16.55 20.11 -23.03
CA LYS A 491 -17.98 20.36 -23.28
C LYS A 491 -18.71 20.54 -21.95
N LEU A 492 -18.53 19.64 -21.00
CA LEU A 492 -19.15 19.72 -19.66
C LEU A 492 -18.70 20.96 -18.87
N LEU A 493 -17.43 21.31 -18.94
CA LEU A 493 -16.91 22.53 -18.32
C LEU A 493 -17.56 23.83 -18.86
N ARG A 494 -17.92 23.85 -20.13
CA ARG A 494 -18.59 24.99 -20.77
C ARG A 494 -20.10 25.05 -20.43
N THR A 495 -20.75 23.88 -20.39
CA THR A 495 -22.20 23.80 -20.17
C THR A 495 -22.60 23.79 -18.70
N GLY A 496 -21.78 23.26 -17.82
CA GLY A 496 -22.06 23.18 -16.39
C GLY A 496 -21.98 24.48 -15.62
N ARG A 497 -21.71 25.61 -16.30
CA ARG A 497 -21.73 26.96 -15.74
C ARG A 497 -23.10 27.65 -15.88
N LYS A 498 -24.15 26.95 -16.33
CA LYS A 498 -25.50 27.49 -16.48
C LYS A 498 -26.41 27.09 -15.33
#